data_059f479227cdab9b725b36b7abe1dd3d
#
_entry.id   059f479227cdab9b725b36b7abe1dd3d
#
_cell.length_a   1.000
_cell.length_b   1.000
_cell.length_c   1.000
_cell.angle_alpha   90.00
_cell.angle_beta   90.00
_cell.angle_gamma   90.00
#
_symmetry.space_group_name_H-M   'P 1'
#
loop_
_entity.id
_entity.type
_entity.pdbx_description
1 polymer ?
#
loop_
_entity_poly.entity_id
_entity_poly.type
_entity_poly.pdbx_seq_one_letter_code
_entity_poly.pdbx_strand_id
1 'polypeptide(L)'
;MLNILYAGEYKTMMPKLKSTNFEGLELIRPFYYVHESDIKSWVNYIGLHFLNCACSVTDGSVESKRKEIKELIKKLKETNPNVDIHILRSAFNVNVDSIVGFKDDKGKHIFLDIYDED
;
A
#
# COMPACT_ATOMS: atom_id res chain seq x y z
N MET A 1 -3.12 -4.17 0.48
CA MET A 1 -4.40 -4.92 0.50
C MET A 1 -5.18 -4.83 -0.80
N LEU A 2 -5.48 -3.67 -1.37
CA LEU A 2 -6.21 -3.57 -2.64
C LEU A 2 -5.65 -4.51 -3.72
N ASN A 3 -4.34 -4.45 -3.97
CA ASN A 3 -3.72 -5.28 -5.00
C ASN A 3 -3.79 -6.78 -4.68
N ILE A 4 -3.72 -7.16 -3.41
CA ILE A 4 -3.86 -8.56 -3.01
C ILE A 4 -5.28 -9.06 -3.33
N LEU A 5 -6.30 -8.31 -2.92
CA LEU A 5 -7.70 -8.75 -3.02
C LEU A 5 -8.30 -8.63 -4.42
N TYR A 6 -7.85 -7.63 -5.21
CA TYR A 6 -8.46 -7.33 -6.51
C TYR A 6 -7.55 -7.57 -7.72
N ALA A 7 -6.24 -7.74 -7.51
CA ALA A 7 -5.28 -7.96 -8.59
C ALA A 7 -4.41 -9.22 -8.40
N GLY A 8 -4.52 -9.91 -7.25
CA GLY A 8 -3.69 -11.08 -6.95
C GLY A 8 -2.18 -10.76 -6.89
N GLU A 9 -1.83 -9.52 -6.57
CA GLU A 9 -0.45 -9.06 -6.55
C GLU A 9 -0.09 -8.43 -5.20
N TYR A 10 1.00 -8.87 -4.59
CA TYR A 10 1.56 -8.21 -3.42
C TYR A 10 2.42 -7.03 -3.87
N LYS A 11 1.85 -5.84 -3.83
CA LYS A 11 2.50 -4.59 -4.22
C LYS A 11 2.10 -3.46 -3.29
N THR A 12 3.08 -2.66 -2.86
CA THR A 12 2.87 -1.50 -1.99
C THR A 12 3.35 -0.22 -2.68
N MET A 13 2.90 0.93 -2.17
CA MET A 13 3.51 2.20 -2.54
C MET A 13 4.88 2.32 -1.87
N MET A 14 5.89 2.71 -2.64
CA MET A 14 7.21 2.98 -2.09
C MET A 14 7.23 4.33 -1.37
N PRO A 15 7.90 4.45 -0.21
CA PRO A 15 8.04 5.72 0.52
C PRO A 15 8.85 6.76 -0.26
N LYS A 16 9.73 6.30 -1.14
CA LYS A 16 10.58 7.11 -2.01
C LYS A 16 10.79 6.38 -3.33
N LEU A 17 10.76 7.11 -4.44
CA LEU A 17 11.06 6.56 -5.76
C LEU A 17 11.63 7.64 -6.69
N LYS A 18 12.51 7.22 -7.59
CA LYS A 18 13.04 8.08 -8.65
C LYS A 18 11.96 8.30 -9.71
N SER A 19 11.90 9.53 -10.23
CA SER A 19 11.00 9.83 -11.34
C SER A 19 11.49 9.15 -12.64
N THR A 20 10.57 8.52 -13.35
CA THR A 20 10.86 7.96 -14.69
C THR A 20 10.74 9.00 -15.79
N ASN A 21 9.98 10.09 -15.57
CA ASN A 21 9.69 11.10 -16.56
C ASN A 21 10.62 12.33 -16.46
N PHE A 22 11.24 12.54 -15.30
CA PHE A 22 12.10 13.69 -15.03
C PHE A 22 13.38 13.20 -14.38
N GLU A 23 14.48 13.29 -15.12
CA GLU A 23 15.80 12.91 -14.63
C GLU A 23 16.23 13.77 -13.43
N GLY A 24 16.79 13.13 -12.42
CA GLY A 24 17.26 13.81 -11.20
C GLY A 24 16.17 14.15 -10.17
N LEU A 25 14.88 13.95 -10.50
CA LEU A 25 13.79 14.17 -9.53
C LEU A 25 13.42 12.88 -8.78
N GLU A 26 13.05 13.06 -7.52
CA GLU A 26 12.57 12.00 -6.65
C GLU A 26 11.21 12.36 -6.06
N LEU A 27 10.31 11.38 -6.03
CA LEU A 27 9.06 11.47 -5.28
C LEU A 27 9.28 10.92 -3.88
N ILE A 28 8.94 11.71 -2.87
CA ILE A 28 8.97 11.29 -1.46
C ILE A 28 7.58 11.37 -0.85
N ARG A 29 7.32 10.52 0.15
CA ARG A 29 6.05 10.48 0.92
C ARG A 29 6.35 10.68 2.41
N PRO A 30 6.47 11.92 2.90
CA PRO A 30 6.86 12.19 4.29
C PRO A 30 5.90 11.59 5.32
N PHE A 31 4.61 11.49 4.99
CA PHE A 31 3.56 10.95 5.86
C PHE A 31 3.32 9.45 5.69
N TYR A 32 4.31 8.71 5.19
CA TYR A 32 4.16 7.27 4.88
C TYR A 32 3.69 6.43 6.07
N TYR A 33 4.11 6.78 7.29
CA TYR A 33 3.76 6.09 8.54
C TYR A 33 2.65 6.78 9.34
N VAL A 34 2.10 7.88 8.84
CA VAL A 34 1.07 8.65 9.55
C VAL A 34 -0.31 8.15 9.15
N HIS A 35 -1.17 7.88 10.11
CA HIS A 35 -2.55 7.48 9.84
C HIS A 35 -3.38 8.62 9.25
N GLU A 36 -4.28 8.30 8.34
CA GLU A 36 -5.21 9.28 7.75
C GLU A 36 -6.06 9.98 8.82
N SER A 37 -6.45 9.25 9.89
CA SER A 37 -7.18 9.80 11.02
C SER A 37 -6.42 10.91 11.74
N ASP A 38 -5.10 10.73 11.92
CA ASP A 38 -4.25 11.70 12.61
C ASP A 38 -4.08 12.97 11.77
N ILE A 39 -3.91 12.80 10.45
CA ILE A 39 -3.87 13.92 9.50
C ILE A 39 -5.20 14.70 9.54
N LYS A 40 -6.33 14.01 9.50
CA LYS A 40 -7.66 14.65 9.58
C LYS A 40 -7.86 15.41 10.90
N SER A 41 -7.44 14.82 12.02
CA SER A 41 -7.52 15.46 13.33
C SER A 41 -6.65 16.71 13.39
N TRP A 42 -5.44 16.65 12.87
CA TRP A 42 -4.53 17.79 12.80
C TRP A 42 -5.07 18.91 11.91
N VAL A 43 -5.58 18.57 10.72
CA VAL A 43 -6.21 19.53 9.78
C VAL A 43 -7.38 20.26 10.45
N ASN A 44 -8.25 19.53 11.15
CA ASN A 44 -9.38 20.11 11.87
C ASN A 44 -8.91 21.04 13.00
N TYR A 45 -7.85 20.63 13.73
CA TYR A 45 -7.29 21.42 14.83
C TYR A 45 -6.74 22.78 14.37
N ILE A 46 -6.04 22.81 13.23
CA ILE A 46 -5.46 24.06 12.70
C ILE A 46 -6.43 24.84 11.80
N GLY A 47 -7.64 24.33 11.57
CA GLY A 47 -8.67 25.00 10.77
C GLY A 47 -8.35 25.11 9.28
N LEU A 48 -7.54 24.20 8.73
CA LEU A 48 -7.28 24.16 7.29
C LEU A 48 -8.49 23.63 6.52
N HIS A 49 -8.89 24.38 5.52
CA HIS A 49 -9.91 23.96 4.56
C HIS A 49 -9.24 23.60 3.24
N PHE A 50 -9.33 22.33 2.86
CA PHE A 50 -8.89 21.90 1.54
C PHE A 50 -10.05 22.01 0.54
N LEU A 51 -9.73 22.46 -0.66
CA LEU A 51 -10.64 22.31 -1.78
C LEU A 51 -10.89 20.82 -1.97
N ASN A 52 -12.14 20.41 -1.98
CA ASN A 52 -12.51 19.07 -2.40
C ASN A 52 -11.94 18.90 -3.80
N CYS A 53 -10.96 18.00 -3.92
CA CYS A 53 -10.28 17.77 -5.17
C CYS A 53 -11.33 17.46 -6.25
N ALA A 54 -11.28 18.16 -7.38
CA ALA A 54 -12.07 17.85 -8.57
C ALA A 54 -11.66 16.51 -9.23
N CYS A 55 -11.03 15.61 -8.47
CA CYS A 55 -10.77 14.21 -8.83
C CYS A 55 -12.04 13.35 -8.81
N SER A 56 -13.20 13.96 -9.12
CA SER A 56 -14.44 13.24 -9.45
C SER A 56 -14.33 12.45 -10.78
N VAL A 57 -13.16 12.49 -11.43
CA VAL A 57 -12.86 11.71 -12.65
C VAL A 57 -12.23 10.35 -12.31
N THR A 58 -11.86 10.07 -11.06
CA THR A 58 -11.49 8.71 -10.67
C THR A 58 -12.76 7.87 -10.60
N ASP A 59 -12.80 6.89 -11.47
CA ASP A 59 -13.79 5.83 -11.57
C ASP A 59 -14.36 5.47 -10.17
N GLY A 60 -15.64 5.71 -9.94
CA GLY A 60 -16.31 5.48 -8.65
C GLY A 60 -16.12 4.06 -8.10
N SER A 61 -15.70 3.11 -8.95
CA SER A 61 -15.34 1.75 -8.58
C SER A 61 -14.10 1.68 -7.66
N VAL A 62 -13.10 2.53 -7.86
CA VAL A 62 -11.87 2.54 -7.05
C VAL A 62 -12.15 3.11 -5.66
N GLU A 63 -12.96 4.16 -5.57
CA GLU A 63 -13.36 4.75 -4.29
C GLU A 63 -14.21 3.77 -3.46
N SER A 64 -15.11 3.04 -4.11
CA SER A 64 -15.91 1.98 -3.49
C SER A 64 -15.03 0.88 -2.89
N LYS A 65 -14.05 0.38 -3.64
CA LYS A 65 -13.09 -0.64 -3.18
C LYS A 65 -12.23 -0.18 -2.01
N ARG A 66 -11.80 1.09 -2.02
CA ARG A 66 -11.06 1.68 -0.89
C ARG A 66 -11.91 1.74 0.37
N LYS A 67 -13.17 2.12 0.25
CA LYS A 67 -14.12 2.15 1.36
C LYS A 67 -14.32 0.75 1.94
N GLU A 68 -14.54 -0.25 1.09
CA GLU A 68 -14.69 -1.65 1.49
C GLU A 68 -13.46 -2.16 2.28
N ILE A 69 -12.24 -1.86 1.81
CA ILE A 69 -11.01 -2.22 2.54
C ILE A 69 -10.93 -1.53 3.90
N LYS A 70 -11.30 -0.25 3.99
CA LYS A 70 -11.32 0.48 5.28
C LYS A 70 -12.30 -0.16 6.26
N GLU A 71 -13.47 -0.55 5.81
CA GLU A 71 -14.48 -1.24 6.64
C GLU A 71 -13.99 -2.61 7.09
N LEU A 72 -13.36 -3.38 6.19
CA LEU A 72 -12.75 -4.67 6.51
C LEU A 72 -11.67 -4.53 7.60
N ILE A 73 -10.74 -3.58 7.44
CA ILE A 73 -9.68 -3.33 8.44
C ILE A 73 -10.31 -2.92 9.77
N LYS A 74 -11.33 -2.05 9.77
CA LYS A 74 -12.04 -1.64 10.98
C LYS A 74 -12.64 -2.84 11.72
N LYS A 75 -13.29 -3.75 10.98
CA LYS A 75 -13.87 -4.97 11.54
C LYS A 75 -12.80 -5.90 12.13
N LEU A 76 -11.68 -6.08 11.42
CA LEU A 76 -10.57 -6.90 11.90
C LEU A 76 -9.91 -6.32 13.16
N LYS A 77 -9.92 -4.99 13.33
CA LYS A 77 -9.41 -4.32 14.54
C LYS A 77 -10.22 -4.62 15.80
N GLU A 78 -11.44 -5.08 15.68
CA GLU A 78 -12.26 -5.51 16.83
C GLU A 78 -11.65 -6.72 17.54
N THR A 79 -11.01 -7.62 16.79
CA THR A 79 -10.34 -8.83 17.32
C THR A 79 -8.83 -8.67 17.42
N ASN A 80 -8.21 -7.87 16.55
CA ASN A 80 -6.78 -7.60 16.55
C ASN A 80 -6.53 -6.09 16.39
N PRO A 81 -6.36 -5.34 17.49
CA PRO A 81 -6.16 -3.87 17.45
C PRO A 81 -4.98 -3.42 16.58
N ASN A 82 -3.97 -4.27 16.38
CA ASN A 82 -2.74 -3.97 15.64
C ASN A 82 -2.77 -4.47 14.18
N VAL A 83 -3.90 -4.88 13.65
CA VAL A 83 -3.98 -5.50 12.31
C VAL A 83 -3.45 -4.58 11.21
N ASP A 84 -3.70 -3.29 11.26
CA ASP A 84 -3.21 -2.31 10.29
C ASP A 84 -1.66 -2.19 10.32
N ILE A 85 -1.08 -2.21 11.52
CA ILE A 85 0.38 -2.22 11.70
C ILE A 85 0.98 -3.53 11.18
N HIS A 86 0.33 -4.67 11.42
CA HIS A 86 0.77 -5.96 10.90
C HIS A 86 0.72 -6.01 9.37
N ILE A 87 -0.34 -5.46 8.76
CA ILE A 87 -0.45 -5.34 7.29
C ILE A 87 0.69 -4.48 6.74
N LEU A 88 0.99 -3.34 7.37
CA LEU A 88 2.10 -2.49 6.95
C LEU A 88 3.44 -3.20 7.09
N ARG A 89 3.70 -3.82 8.26
CA ARG A 89 4.95 -4.53 8.54
C ARG A 89 5.19 -5.72 7.62
N SER A 90 4.16 -6.39 7.14
CA SER A 90 4.31 -7.51 6.21
C SER A 90 5.05 -7.12 4.92
N ALA A 91 4.96 -5.84 4.51
CA ALA A 91 5.69 -5.32 3.36
C ALA A 91 7.21 -5.17 3.58
N PHE A 92 7.64 -5.09 4.83
CA PHE A 92 9.04 -4.95 5.22
C PHE A 92 9.65 -6.28 5.71
N ASN A 93 8.83 -7.31 5.84
CA ASN A 93 9.22 -8.58 6.46
C ASN A 93 8.77 -9.77 5.61
N VAL A 94 9.11 -9.71 4.33
CA VAL A 94 8.85 -10.81 3.39
C VAL A 94 9.92 -11.88 3.59
N ASN A 95 9.49 -13.11 3.93
CA ASN A 95 10.37 -14.25 3.98
C ASN A 95 10.49 -14.86 2.57
N VAL A 96 11.62 -14.59 1.91
CA VAL A 96 11.87 -15.00 0.52
C VAL A 96 11.92 -16.52 0.39
N ASP A 97 12.44 -17.23 1.40
CA ASP A 97 12.55 -18.69 1.40
C ASP A 97 11.19 -19.41 1.52
N SER A 98 10.15 -18.68 1.86
CA SER A 98 8.79 -19.22 2.08
C SER A 98 7.76 -18.69 1.10
N ILE A 99 8.15 -18.01 0.02
CA ILE A 99 7.25 -17.53 -1.03
C ILE A 99 7.32 -18.43 -2.27
N VAL A 100 6.15 -18.62 -2.89
CA VAL A 100 6.03 -19.48 -4.10
C VAL A 100 6.63 -18.80 -5.34
N GLY A 101 6.74 -17.47 -5.34
CA GLY A 101 7.34 -16.72 -6.42
C GLY A 101 7.35 -15.22 -6.18
N PHE A 102 8.19 -14.51 -6.91
CA PHE A 102 8.30 -13.06 -6.88
C PHE A 102 8.65 -12.50 -8.27
N LYS A 103 8.54 -11.18 -8.41
CA LYS A 103 8.94 -10.46 -9.63
C LYS A 103 9.96 -9.40 -9.27
N ASP A 104 10.99 -9.26 -10.09
CA ASP A 104 11.98 -8.20 -10.02
C ASP A 104 12.25 -7.59 -11.41
N ASP A 105 13.33 -6.84 -11.57
CA ASP A 105 13.79 -6.26 -12.84
C ASP A 105 14.28 -7.31 -13.86
N LYS A 106 14.64 -8.51 -13.39
CA LYS A 106 15.08 -9.64 -14.23
C LYS A 106 13.92 -10.49 -14.72
N GLY A 107 12.74 -10.38 -14.09
CA GLY A 107 11.54 -11.10 -14.50
C GLY A 107 10.75 -11.74 -13.38
N LYS A 108 10.09 -12.84 -13.71
CA LYS A 108 9.28 -13.63 -12.77
C LYS A 108 10.08 -14.86 -12.35
N HIS A 109 10.18 -15.07 -11.05
CA HIS A 109 10.83 -16.21 -10.42
C HIS A 109 9.77 -17.04 -9.69
N ILE A 110 9.87 -18.37 -9.80
CA ILE A 110 9.03 -19.32 -9.10
C ILE A 110 9.89 -20.29 -8.29
N PHE A 111 9.33 -20.92 -7.28
CA PHE A 111 10.07 -21.82 -6.40
C PHE A 111 10.73 -22.99 -7.14
N LEU A 112 10.16 -23.45 -8.26
CA LEU A 112 10.73 -24.51 -9.08
C LEU A 112 12.08 -24.12 -9.72
N ASP A 113 12.33 -22.84 -9.97
CA ASP A 113 13.59 -22.36 -10.54
C ASP A 113 14.78 -22.60 -9.59
N ILE A 114 14.49 -22.72 -8.28
CA ILE A 114 15.48 -22.90 -7.21
C ILE A 114 15.50 -24.36 -6.70
N TYR A 115 14.37 -25.05 -6.80
CA TYR A 115 14.18 -26.39 -6.21
C TYR A 115 15.05 -27.46 -6.85
N ASP A 116 15.33 -27.34 -8.14
CA ASP A 116 16.11 -28.31 -8.92
C ASP A 116 17.61 -27.97 -8.98
N GLU A 117 18.08 -26.90 -8.29
CA GLU A 117 19.52 -26.52 -8.27
C GLU A 117 20.33 -27.23 -7.16
N ASP A 118 19.72 -28.08 -6.34
CA ASP A 118 20.36 -28.98 -5.36
C ASP A 118 20.57 -30.38 -5.98
#